data_91feeabdf73b6644e8e2cc40bb335e4b
#
_entry.id   91feeabdf73b6644e8e2cc40bb335e4b
#
_cell.length_a   1.000
_cell.length_b   1.000
_cell.length_c   1.000
_cell.angle_alpha   90.00
_cell.angle_beta   90.00
_cell.angle_gamma   90.00
#
_symmetry.space_group_name_H-M   'P 1'
#
loop_
_entity.id
_entity.type
_entity.pdbx_description
1 polymer ?
#
loop_
_entity_poly.entity_id
_entity_poly.type
_entity_poly.pdbx_seq_one_letter_code
_entity_poly.pdbx_strand_id
1 'polypeptide(L)'
;ALRRRLSGSPSLPTNDREFRATLEPWLDALPANLSSGHAFHWLPGTQRPWHDAGIDLVAGDSVTVLADGRVFLSRPLDIWVGPSFQLWCRIGEEEPVFRGTRATQTFAARQYGRLWLASYFPGEWADASGRLGTPPQEYAKVSGGLSVLVLRWNLGTDVHSLFRDLAKDTRVPGLVLAEAERIDDPVPTPEHWEYLWTLGAGEIYRPSLTRDGRPAICCHTHGDVGILRREARLPLVPGTRLAWSWRVDE
;
A
#
# COMPACT_ATOMS: atom_id res chain seq x y z
N ALA A 1 -15.73 -9.58 6.43
CA ALA A 1 -16.73 -8.57 6.84
C ALA A 1 -17.35 -8.91 8.19
N LEU A 2 -17.89 -10.12 8.40
CA LEU A 2 -18.57 -10.51 9.66
C LEU A 2 -17.64 -10.51 10.88
N ARG A 3 -16.40 -11.00 10.76
CA ARG A 3 -15.41 -11.00 11.86
C ARG A 3 -14.98 -9.59 12.28
N ARG A 4 -14.89 -8.62 11.35
CA ARG A 4 -14.55 -7.23 11.71
C ARG A 4 -15.65 -6.52 12.51
N ARG A 5 -16.92 -6.85 12.30
CA ARG A 5 -18.02 -6.32 13.13
C ARG A 5 -17.97 -6.78 14.58
N LEU A 6 -17.35 -7.93 14.84
CA LEU A 6 -17.29 -8.53 16.19
C LEU A 6 -16.02 -8.16 16.97
N SER A 7 -14.99 -7.61 16.33
CA SER A 7 -13.70 -7.36 16.97
C SER A 7 -13.49 -5.93 17.50
N GLY A 8 -14.50 -5.04 17.44
CA GLY A 8 -14.41 -3.71 18.04
C GLY A 8 -13.26 -2.83 17.52
N SER A 9 -12.76 -3.12 16.31
CA SER A 9 -11.73 -2.28 15.68
C SER A 9 -12.25 -0.86 15.54
N PRO A 10 -11.46 0.18 15.86
CA PRO A 10 -11.87 1.56 15.71
C PRO A 10 -12.45 1.76 14.31
N SER A 11 -13.61 2.42 14.23
CA SER A 11 -14.24 2.75 12.95
C SER A 11 -13.29 3.67 12.18
N LEU A 12 -12.68 3.14 11.15
CA LEU A 12 -11.90 3.96 10.23
C LEU A 12 -12.82 4.99 9.58
N PRO A 13 -12.35 6.23 9.35
CA PRO A 13 -13.14 7.26 8.71
C PRO A 13 -13.71 6.73 7.37
N THR A 14 -15.00 6.93 7.16
CA THR A 14 -15.70 6.34 6.02
C THR A 14 -15.91 7.33 4.87
N ASN A 15 -15.46 8.56 5.06
CA ASN A 15 -15.58 9.63 4.07
C ASN A 15 -14.39 10.59 4.11
N ASP A 16 -14.17 11.29 3.02
CA ASP A 16 -13.04 12.21 2.83
C ASP A 16 -12.97 13.31 3.89
N ARG A 17 -14.11 13.80 4.35
CA ARG A 17 -14.19 14.86 5.37
C ARG A 17 -13.64 14.38 6.71
N GLU A 18 -14.04 13.20 7.17
CA GLU A 18 -13.52 12.61 8.41
C GLU A 18 -12.04 12.27 8.30
N PHE A 19 -11.61 11.75 7.17
CA PHE A 19 -10.22 11.46 6.89
C PHE A 19 -9.35 12.71 7.04
N ARG A 20 -9.75 13.82 6.40
CA ARG A 20 -9.06 15.13 6.52
C ARG A 20 -9.08 15.64 7.96
N ALA A 21 -10.25 15.68 8.58
CA ALA A 21 -10.40 16.15 9.96
C ALA A 21 -9.54 15.38 10.98
N THR A 22 -9.24 14.12 10.68
CA THR A 22 -8.36 13.28 11.51
C THR A 22 -6.88 13.60 11.29
N LEU A 23 -6.47 13.92 10.06
CA LEU A 23 -5.06 14.05 9.70
C LEU A 23 -4.56 15.51 9.69
N GLU A 24 -5.42 16.48 9.37
CA GLU A 24 -5.04 17.91 9.33
C GLU A 24 -4.43 18.41 10.65
N PRO A 25 -5.00 18.16 11.84
CA PRO A 25 -4.41 18.62 13.09
C PRO A 25 -3.02 18.02 13.36
N TRP A 26 -2.77 16.80 12.92
CA TRP A 26 -1.47 16.16 13.01
C TRP A 26 -0.48 16.80 12.05
N LEU A 27 -0.88 17.08 10.81
CA LEU A 27 -0.03 17.78 9.83
C LEU A 27 0.35 19.18 10.30
N ASP A 28 -0.61 19.92 10.85
CA ASP A 28 -0.40 21.27 11.38
C ASP A 28 0.56 21.28 12.58
N ALA A 29 0.62 20.18 13.32
CA ALA A 29 1.54 20.01 14.45
C ALA A 29 2.96 19.58 14.03
N LEU A 30 3.17 19.15 12.78
CA LEU A 30 4.50 18.81 12.29
C LEU A 30 5.38 20.05 12.19
N PRO A 31 6.65 19.97 12.63
CA PRO A 31 7.61 21.04 12.39
C PRO A 31 7.73 21.36 10.91
N ALA A 32 7.65 22.65 10.56
CA ALA A 32 7.64 23.13 9.18
C ALA A 32 8.87 22.73 8.34
N ASN A 33 9.97 22.39 9.02
CA ASN A 33 11.22 21.96 8.38
C ASN A 33 11.26 20.46 8.04
N LEU A 34 10.25 19.67 8.42
CA LEU A 34 10.24 18.22 8.15
C LEU A 34 9.61 17.85 6.81
N SER A 35 8.65 18.62 6.34
CA SER A 35 7.87 18.32 5.14
C SER A 35 8.06 19.42 4.10
N SER A 36 8.24 19.02 2.83
CA SER A 36 8.26 19.94 1.68
C SER A 36 6.88 20.17 1.07
N GLY A 37 5.87 19.46 1.54
CA GLY A 37 4.49 19.63 1.14
C GLY A 37 3.66 18.36 1.31
N HIS A 38 2.35 18.57 1.29
CA HIS A 38 1.38 17.47 1.33
C HIS A 38 0.16 17.80 0.47
N ALA A 39 -0.58 16.77 0.08
CA ALA A 39 -1.82 16.92 -0.66
C ALA A 39 -2.82 15.83 -0.27
N PHE A 40 -4.08 16.24 -0.14
CA PHE A 40 -5.21 15.34 0.05
C PHE A 40 -5.93 15.10 -1.26
N HIS A 41 -6.26 13.85 -1.53
CA HIS A 41 -6.97 13.43 -2.73
C HIS A 41 -8.17 12.57 -2.39
N TRP A 42 -9.26 12.79 -3.11
CA TRP A 42 -10.38 11.85 -3.17
C TRP A 42 -10.34 11.14 -4.52
N LEU A 43 -10.29 9.82 -4.50
CA LEU A 43 -10.26 8.96 -5.67
C LEU A 43 -11.57 8.18 -5.76
N PRO A 44 -12.58 8.67 -6.49
CA PRO A 44 -13.82 7.93 -6.70
C PRO A 44 -13.55 6.59 -7.40
N GLY A 45 -14.17 5.51 -6.92
CA GLY A 45 -14.05 4.20 -7.55
C GLY A 45 -14.58 4.16 -8.99
N THR A 46 -15.45 5.10 -9.36
CA THR A 46 -16.01 5.27 -10.72
C THR A 46 -15.10 6.05 -11.67
N GLN A 47 -14.08 6.71 -11.15
CA GLN A 47 -13.13 7.48 -11.97
C GLN A 47 -12.14 6.55 -12.65
N ARG A 48 -11.78 6.86 -13.90
CA ARG A 48 -10.67 6.18 -14.56
C ARG A 48 -9.38 6.37 -13.75
N PRO A 49 -8.56 5.33 -13.63
CA PRO A 49 -7.28 5.44 -12.97
C PRO A 49 -6.41 6.54 -13.55
N TRP A 50 -5.49 6.95 -12.75
CA TRP A 50 -4.47 7.97 -12.90
C TRP A 50 -5.03 9.37 -12.65
N HIS A 51 -4.93 9.69 -11.37
CA HIS A 51 -5.15 11.02 -10.81
C HIS A 51 -3.79 11.67 -10.52
N ASP A 52 -3.58 12.86 -11.01
CA ASP A 52 -2.37 13.64 -10.73
C ASP A 52 -2.32 14.04 -9.25
N ALA A 53 -1.29 13.59 -8.53
CA ALA A 53 -1.08 13.95 -7.13
C ALA A 53 -0.53 15.37 -6.92
N GLY A 54 -0.26 16.13 -7.98
CA GLY A 54 0.25 17.49 -7.87
C GLY A 54 1.70 17.59 -7.34
N ILE A 55 2.40 16.45 -7.19
CA ILE A 55 3.72 16.38 -6.56
C ILE A 55 4.74 15.84 -7.57
N ASP A 56 5.79 16.63 -7.80
CA ASP A 56 6.96 16.19 -8.56
C ASP A 56 8.01 15.62 -7.61
N LEU A 57 8.55 14.47 -7.95
CA LEU A 57 9.54 13.75 -7.15
C LEU A 57 10.87 13.68 -7.90
N VAL A 58 11.97 13.64 -7.15
CA VAL A 58 13.30 13.27 -7.63
C VAL A 58 13.77 12.00 -6.95
N ALA A 59 14.75 11.31 -7.57
CA ALA A 59 15.31 10.11 -6.96
C ALA A 59 15.85 10.40 -5.55
N GLY A 60 15.44 9.60 -4.58
CA GLY A 60 15.78 9.75 -3.17
C GLY A 60 14.76 10.53 -2.33
N ASP A 61 13.77 11.20 -2.93
CA ASP A 61 12.68 11.81 -2.16
C ASP A 61 11.93 10.77 -1.35
N SER A 62 11.78 11.00 -0.06
CA SER A 62 10.95 10.18 0.80
C SER A 62 9.50 10.66 0.78
N VAL A 63 8.59 9.71 0.57
CA VAL A 63 7.15 9.97 0.48
C VAL A 63 6.40 9.01 1.38
N THR A 64 5.46 9.54 2.16
CA THR A 64 4.49 8.74 2.90
C THR A 64 3.10 8.91 2.28
N VAL A 65 2.44 7.81 2.03
CA VAL A 65 1.06 7.75 1.56
C VAL A 65 0.21 7.10 2.65
N LEU A 66 -0.80 7.80 3.10
CA LEU A 66 -1.81 7.28 4.04
C LEU A 66 -3.15 7.27 3.32
N ALA A 67 -3.87 6.18 3.40
CA ALA A 67 -5.13 6.05 2.68
C ALA A 67 -6.20 5.35 3.52
N ASP A 68 -7.46 5.71 3.26
CA ASP A 68 -8.63 5.03 3.80
C ASP A 68 -9.78 5.11 2.80
N GLY A 69 -10.82 4.37 3.06
CA GLY A 69 -12.01 4.36 2.22
C GLY A 69 -12.41 2.98 1.74
N ARG A 70 -13.49 2.94 1.00
CA ARG A 70 -14.07 1.69 0.48
C ARG A 70 -14.62 1.90 -0.92
N VAL A 71 -14.25 1.01 -1.81
CA VAL A 71 -14.90 0.87 -3.10
C VAL A 71 -15.80 -0.35 -3.04
N PHE A 72 -17.10 -0.12 -3.14
CA PHE A 72 -18.11 -1.18 -3.06
C PHE A 72 -18.32 -1.80 -4.42
N LEU A 73 -18.13 -3.11 -4.48
CA LEU A 73 -18.50 -3.96 -5.60
C LEU A 73 -19.98 -4.33 -5.53
N SER A 74 -20.50 -4.44 -4.31
CA SER A 74 -21.92 -4.65 -4.04
C SER A 74 -22.27 -4.04 -2.70
N ARG A 75 -23.01 -2.94 -2.68
CA ARG A 75 -23.51 -2.37 -1.42
C ARG A 75 -24.52 -3.25 -0.72
N PRO A 76 -25.49 -3.88 -1.42
CA PRO A 76 -26.47 -4.76 -0.75
C PRO A 76 -25.81 -5.95 -0.03
N LEU A 77 -24.71 -6.48 -0.59
CA LEU A 77 -23.98 -7.60 -0.01
C LEU A 77 -22.83 -7.18 0.91
N ASP A 78 -22.61 -5.88 1.11
CA ASP A 78 -21.48 -5.30 1.85
C ASP A 78 -20.11 -5.85 1.36
N ILE A 79 -19.99 -6.03 0.03
CA ILE A 79 -18.73 -6.47 -0.60
C ILE A 79 -17.97 -5.25 -1.06
N TRP A 80 -16.79 -5.06 -0.50
CA TRP A 80 -15.93 -3.92 -0.81
C TRP A 80 -14.45 -4.27 -0.76
N VAL A 81 -13.63 -3.43 -1.37
CA VAL A 81 -12.17 -3.44 -1.33
C VAL A 81 -11.66 -2.11 -0.77
N GLY A 82 -10.53 -2.15 -0.11
CA GLY A 82 -9.89 -0.99 0.52
C GLY A 82 -8.54 -0.64 -0.11
N PRO A 83 -7.84 0.38 0.44
CA PRO A 83 -6.60 0.90 -0.13
C PRO A 83 -5.49 -0.13 -0.29
N SER A 84 -5.33 -1.05 0.66
CA SER A 84 -4.29 -2.10 0.60
C SER A 84 -4.38 -2.98 -0.64
N PHE A 85 -5.56 -3.07 -1.25
CA PHE A 85 -5.78 -3.83 -2.50
C PHE A 85 -5.83 -2.91 -3.73
N GLN A 86 -6.36 -1.71 -3.59
CA GLN A 86 -6.85 -0.93 -4.72
C GLN A 86 -6.03 0.31 -5.04
N LEU A 87 -5.27 0.84 -4.05
CA LEU A 87 -4.45 2.03 -4.28
C LEU A 87 -3.16 1.66 -5.00
N TRP A 88 -2.96 2.28 -6.14
CA TRP A 88 -1.77 2.15 -6.95
C TRP A 88 -1.11 3.49 -7.16
N CYS A 89 0.19 3.48 -7.38
CA CYS A 89 1.01 4.64 -7.66
C CYS A 89 1.89 4.38 -8.89
N ARG A 90 2.34 5.46 -9.54
CA ARG A 90 3.46 5.47 -10.47
C ARG A 90 4.15 6.83 -10.43
N ILE A 91 5.44 6.87 -10.76
CA ILE A 91 6.23 8.10 -10.86
C ILE A 91 6.59 8.28 -12.33
N GLY A 92 5.94 9.24 -13.01
CA GLY A 92 5.97 9.38 -14.47
C GLY A 92 4.82 8.67 -15.18
N GLU A 93 4.51 9.06 -16.42
CA GLU A 93 3.29 8.61 -17.11
C GLU A 93 3.37 7.17 -17.65
N GLU A 94 4.57 6.71 -18.02
CA GLU A 94 4.78 5.39 -18.64
C GLU A 94 5.63 4.45 -17.78
N GLU A 95 5.87 4.85 -16.53
CA GLU A 95 6.74 4.11 -15.63
C GLU A 95 6.00 2.99 -14.88
N PRO A 96 6.74 1.99 -14.37
CA PRO A 96 6.13 0.87 -13.70
C PRO A 96 5.25 1.26 -12.52
N VAL A 97 4.07 0.67 -12.47
CA VAL A 97 3.15 0.83 -11.35
C VAL A 97 3.67 0.12 -10.11
N PHE A 98 3.35 0.69 -8.95
CA PHE A 98 3.65 0.08 -7.67
C PHE A 98 2.55 0.38 -6.66
N ARG A 99 2.59 -0.32 -5.53
CA ARG A 99 1.70 -0.11 -4.39
C ARG A 99 2.40 -0.47 -3.09
N GLY A 100 1.80 -0.10 -1.96
CA GLY A 100 2.12 -0.64 -0.65
C GLY A 100 1.45 -1.99 -0.42
N THR A 101 1.80 -2.62 0.67
CA THR A 101 1.17 -3.85 1.17
C THR A 101 -0.05 -3.55 2.04
N ARG A 102 -0.12 -2.33 2.59
CA ARG A 102 -1.19 -1.85 3.49
C ARG A 102 -1.87 -0.59 2.95
N ALA A 103 -2.78 -0.03 3.75
CA ALA A 103 -3.38 1.28 3.52
C ALA A 103 -2.39 2.43 3.78
N THR A 104 -1.23 2.13 4.34
CA THR A 104 -0.14 3.08 4.60
C THR A 104 1.13 2.59 3.92
N GLN A 105 1.94 3.53 3.44
CA GLN A 105 3.16 3.22 2.73
C GLN A 105 4.14 4.39 2.81
N THR A 106 5.38 4.11 3.19
CA THR A 106 6.51 5.03 3.03
C THR A 106 7.52 4.42 2.07
N PHE A 107 7.96 5.20 1.10
CA PHE A 107 8.93 4.76 0.10
C PHE A 107 9.88 5.90 -0.29
N ALA A 108 11.04 5.54 -0.83
CA ALA A 108 11.92 6.48 -1.52
C ALA A 108 11.65 6.42 -3.03
N ALA A 109 11.47 7.57 -3.65
CA ALA A 109 11.34 7.68 -5.10
C ALA A 109 12.62 7.14 -5.78
N ARG A 110 12.46 6.33 -6.82
CA ARG A 110 13.59 5.74 -7.54
C ARG A 110 14.07 6.61 -8.71
N GLN A 111 13.23 7.56 -9.14
CA GLN A 111 13.46 8.37 -10.32
C GLN A 111 12.76 9.72 -10.21
N TYR A 112 13.06 10.61 -11.16
CA TYR A 112 12.33 11.85 -11.38
C TYR A 112 10.98 11.59 -12.05
N GLY A 113 9.95 12.30 -11.63
CA GLY A 113 8.66 12.30 -12.31
C GLY A 113 7.50 12.79 -11.44
N ARG A 114 6.38 13.04 -12.10
CA ARG A 114 5.12 13.36 -11.46
C ARG A 114 4.56 12.12 -10.77
N LEU A 115 4.08 12.26 -9.53
CA LEU A 115 3.39 11.18 -8.83
C LEU A 115 1.94 11.10 -9.31
N TRP A 116 1.53 9.91 -9.71
CA TRP A 116 0.17 9.57 -10.09
C TRP A 116 -0.41 8.54 -9.14
N LEU A 117 -1.70 8.70 -8.83
CA LEU A 117 -2.47 7.80 -7.98
C LEU A 117 -3.58 7.15 -8.79
N ALA A 118 -3.92 5.91 -8.45
CA ALA A 118 -5.06 5.22 -9.05
C ALA A 118 -5.84 4.43 -8.02
N SER A 119 -7.16 4.52 -8.09
CA SER A 119 -8.07 3.55 -7.48
C SER A 119 -8.47 2.59 -8.59
N TYR A 120 -7.80 1.42 -8.64
CA TYR A 120 -7.97 0.48 -9.74
C TYR A 120 -8.68 -0.80 -9.34
N PHE A 121 -9.84 -0.99 -9.89
CA PHE A 121 -10.65 -2.20 -9.80
C PHE A 121 -11.60 -2.29 -11.02
N PRO A 122 -11.98 -3.45 -11.47
CA PRO A 122 -11.45 -4.79 -11.15
C PRO A 122 -10.37 -5.20 -12.15
N GLY A 123 -9.39 -5.96 -11.72
CA GLY A 123 -8.55 -6.71 -12.62
C GLY A 123 -7.07 -6.39 -12.55
N GLU A 124 -6.37 -6.91 -13.50
CA GLU A 124 -4.93 -6.73 -13.65
C GLU A 124 -4.63 -5.59 -14.63
N TRP A 125 -3.52 -4.92 -14.42
CA TRP A 125 -3.00 -3.99 -15.41
C TRP A 125 -2.65 -4.76 -16.70
N ALA A 126 -2.90 -4.14 -17.85
CA ALA A 126 -2.54 -4.73 -19.14
C ALA A 126 -1.02 -4.88 -19.33
N ASP A 127 -0.26 -4.03 -18.63
CA ASP A 127 1.20 -4.06 -18.60
C ASP A 127 1.75 -3.37 -17.35
N ALA A 128 3.07 -3.39 -17.19
CA ALA A 128 3.75 -2.81 -16.03
C ALA A 128 3.62 -1.28 -15.92
N SER A 129 3.31 -0.56 -17.00
CA SER A 129 3.11 0.89 -16.98
C SER A 129 1.73 1.30 -16.43
N GLY A 130 0.88 0.34 -16.15
CA GLY A 130 -0.46 0.61 -15.63
C GLY A 130 -1.46 1.01 -16.71
N ARG A 131 -1.29 0.50 -17.92
CA ARG A 131 -2.32 0.59 -18.95
C ARG A 131 -3.53 -0.25 -18.55
N LEU A 132 -4.73 0.29 -18.77
CA LEU A 132 -5.98 -0.36 -18.37
C LEU A 132 -6.18 -1.69 -19.10
N GLY A 133 -6.34 -2.77 -18.35
CA GLY A 133 -6.84 -4.06 -18.83
C GLY A 133 -8.37 -4.17 -18.78
N THR A 134 -9.02 -3.29 -18.00
CA THR A 134 -10.46 -3.34 -17.74
C THR A 134 -11.23 -2.36 -18.62
N PRO A 135 -12.34 -2.79 -19.23
CA PRO A 135 -13.19 -1.89 -20.01
C PRO A 135 -13.74 -0.74 -19.16
N PRO A 136 -13.80 0.51 -19.70
CA PRO A 136 -14.23 1.68 -18.94
C PRO A 136 -15.62 1.58 -18.29
N GLN A 137 -16.54 0.84 -18.91
CA GLN A 137 -17.90 0.64 -18.40
C GLN A 137 -17.95 -0.13 -17.07
N GLU A 138 -16.92 -0.89 -16.73
CA GLU A 138 -16.86 -1.62 -15.45
C GLU A 138 -16.73 -0.67 -14.25
N TYR A 139 -16.11 0.49 -14.46
CA TYR A 139 -16.00 1.52 -13.41
C TYR A 139 -17.34 2.10 -12.98
N ALA A 140 -18.35 2.10 -13.86
CA ALA A 140 -19.69 2.58 -13.52
C ALA A 140 -20.44 1.63 -12.56
N LYS A 141 -19.96 0.40 -12.41
CA LYS A 141 -20.62 -0.63 -11.58
C LYS A 141 -20.23 -0.57 -10.09
N VAL A 142 -19.23 0.21 -9.74
CA VAL A 142 -18.76 0.36 -8.36
C VAL A 142 -19.20 1.67 -7.75
N SER A 143 -19.04 1.83 -6.44
CA SER A 143 -19.37 3.08 -5.73
C SER A 143 -18.46 3.28 -4.53
N GLY A 144 -18.39 4.52 -4.02
CA GLY A 144 -17.43 4.90 -2.99
C GLY A 144 -16.10 5.33 -3.57
N GLY A 145 -15.06 5.30 -2.79
CA GLY A 145 -13.73 5.75 -3.22
C GLY A 145 -12.71 5.68 -2.10
N LEU A 146 -11.53 6.19 -2.36
CA LEU A 146 -10.42 6.26 -1.43
C LEU A 146 -10.07 7.72 -1.14
N SER A 147 -9.89 8.05 0.14
CA SER A 147 -9.22 9.27 0.59
C SER A 147 -7.73 8.97 0.75
N VAL A 148 -6.90 9.81 0.20
CA VAL A 148 -5.45 9.62 0.19
C VAL A 148 -4.77 10.92 0.64
N LEU A 149 -3.85 10.82 1.59
CA LEU A 149 -2.88 11.84 1.92
C LEU A 149 -1.54 11.42 1.33
N VAL A 150 -0.93 12.30 0.56
CA VAL A 150 0.47 12.19 0.13
C VAL A 150 1.28 13.24 0.87
N LEU A 151 2.34 12.82 1.54
CA LEU A 151 3.25 13.68 2.29
C LEU A 151 4.67 13.47 1.77
N ARG A 152 5.28 14.53 1.23
CA ARG A 152 6.68 14.55 0.80
C ARG A 152 7.54 15.12 1.92
N TRP A 153 8.54 14.39 2.33
CA TRP A 153 9.48 14.80 3.36
C TRP A 153 10.59 15.66 2.77
N ASN A 154 11.14 16.54 3.58
CA ASN A 154 12.33 17.30 3.19
C ASN A 154 13.55 16.39 3.04
N LEU A 155 14.41 16.74 2.11
CA LEU A 155 15.66 16.00 1.89
C LEU A 155 16.48 15.96 3.21
N GLY A 156 16.93 14.76 3.56
CA GLY A 156 17.70 14.53 4.79
C GLY A 156 16.83 14.29 6.04
N THR A 157 15.50 14.34 5.95
CA THR A 157 14.63 13.92 7.06
C THR A 157 14.80 12.42 7.30
N ASP A 158 15.22 12.05 8.51
CA ASP A 158 15.20 10.64 8.95
C ASP A 158 13.75 10.23 9.30
N VAL A 159 13.04 9.80 8.27
CA VAL A 159 11.62 9.42 8.38
C VAL A 159 11.42 8.26 9.35
N HIS A 160 12.38 7.31 9.42
CA HIS A 160 12.29 6.19 10.35
C HIS A 160 12.35 6.64 11.81
N SER A 161 13.34 7.48 12.16
CA SER A 161 13.44 8.03 13.51
C SER A 161 12.23 8.90 13.86
N LEU A 162 11.74 9.69 12.93
CA LEU A 162 10.56 10.53 13.12
C LEU A 162 9.32 9.68 13.46
N PHE A 163 9.03 8.63 12.67
CA PHE A 163 7.89 7.77 12.94
C PHE A 163 8.03 6.98 14.25
N ARG A 164 9.24 6.56 14.61
CA ARG A 164 9.52 5.92 15.90
C ARG A 164 9.21 6.85 17.07
N ASP A 165 9.50 8.13 16.95
CA ASP A 165 9.18 9.11 17.99
C ASP A 165 7.69 9.42 18.03
N LEU A 166 7.03 9.50 16.87
CA LEU A 166 5.58 9.67 16.77
C LEU A 166 4.80 8.50 17.38
N ALA A 167 5.29 7.27 17.26
CA ALA A 167 4.66 6.09 17.86
C ALA A 167 4.52 6.16 19.40
N LYS A 168 5.29 7.03 20.05
CA LYS A 168 5.23 7.26 21.52
C LYS A 168 4.10 8.21 21.94
N ASP A 169 3.50 8.95 20.99
CA ASP A 169 2.43 9.91 21.30
C ASP A 169 1.05 9.29 20.99
N THR A 170 0.24 9.11 22.03
CA THR A 170 -1.11 8.54 21.93
C THR A 170 -2.12 9.41 21.19
N ARG A 171 -1.78 10.66 20.87
CA ARG A 171 -2.64 11.60 20.12
C ARG A 171 -2.46 11.48 18.61
N VAL A 172 -1.49 10.70 18.16
CA VAL A 172 -1.21 10.48 16.73
C VAL A 172 -2.33 9.68 16.08
N PRO A 173 -2.80 10.05 14.89
CA PRO A 173 -3.84 9.32 14.18
C PRO A 173 -3.48 7.84 13.94
N GLY A 174 -4.47 6.96 14.00
CA GLY A 174 -4.26 5.51 13.89
C GLY A 174 -3.57 5.05 12.59
N LEU A 175 -3.77 5.75 11.46
CA LEU A 175 -3.04 5.47 10.23
C LEU A 175 -1.54 5.81 10.34
N VAL A 176 -1.22 6.90 11.04
CA VAL A 176 0.18 7.30 11.28
C VAL A 176 0.86 6.30 12.20
N LEU A 177 0.15 5.86 13.26
CA LEU A 177 0.66 4.80 14.17
C LEU A 177 0.89 3.49 13.42
N ALA A 178 -0.03 3.08 12.55
CA ALA A 178 0.10 1.86 11.75
C ALA A 178 1.33 1.92 10.83
N GLU A 179 1.63 3.09 10.27
CA GLU A 179 2.84 3.27 9.47
C GLU A 179 4.10 3.31 10.35
N ALA A 180 4.04 3.92 11.52
CA ALA A 180 5.13 3.92 12.48
C ALA A 180 5.50 2.49 12.92
N GLU A 181 4.52 1.68 13.28
CA GLU A 181 4.73 0.27 13.63
C GLU A 181 5.37 -0.52 12.49
N ARG A 182 4.92 -0.28 11.25
CA ARG A 182 5.47 -0.94 10.06
C ARG A 182 6.94 -0.58 9.82
N ILE A 183 7.32 0.66 10.05
CA ILE A 183 8.69 1.15 9.86
C ILE A 183 9.61 0.70 11.00
N ASP A 184 9.11 0.60 12.22
CA ASP A 184 9.91 0.27 13.41
C ASP A 184 10.27 -1.23 13.47
N ASP A 185 9.45 -2.12 12.89
CA ASP A 185 9.74 -3.57 12.78
C ASP A 185 9.93 -4.00 11.30
N PRO A 186 11.03 -3.61 10.65
CA PRO A 186 11.28 -3.96 9.27
C PRO A 186 11.47 -5.47 9.11
N VAL A 187 10.68 -6.06 8.23
CA VAL A 187 10.77 -7.49 7.92
C VAL A 187 11.69 -7.70 6.72
N PRO A 188 12.81 -8.42 6.88
CA PRO A 188 13.66 -8.74 5.74
C PRO A 188 12.91 -9.61 4.74
N THR A 189 12.96 -9.23 3.46
CA THR A 189 12.44 -10.09 2.38
C THR A 189 13.24 -11.39 2.34
N PRO A 190 12.59 -12.56 2.19
CA PRO A 190 13.32 -13.82 2.06
C PRO A 190 14.35 -13.79 0.93
N GLU A 191 15.50 -14.41 1.17
CA GLU A 191 16.63 -14.41 0.23
C GLU A 191 16.23 -14.95 -1.14
N HIS A 192 16.62 -14.26 -2.21
CA HIS A 192 16.26 -14.54 -3.61
C HIS A 192 14.77 -14.35 -3.97
N TRP A 193 13.98 -13.76 -3.07
CA TRP A 193 12.60 -13.39 -3.36
C TRP A 193 12.45 -11.89 -3.41
N GLU A 194 11.46 -11.40 -4.14
CA GLU A 194 11.10 -9.99 -4.21
C GLU A 194 9.59 -9.81 -4.21
N TYR A 195 9.14 -8.71 -3.65
CA TYR A 195 7.75 -8.33 -3.78
C TYR A 195 7.45 -7.84 -5.20
N LEU A 196 6.44 -8.41 -5.81
CA LEU A 196 5.94 -7.93 -7.11
C LEU A 196 5.13 -6.65 -6.89
N TRP A 197 5.45 -5.62 -7.68
CA TRP A 197 4.76 -4.32 -7.66
C TRP A 197 4.83 -3.54 -6.33
N THR A 198 5.69 -3.88 -5.44
CA THR A 198 5.83 -3.12 -4.18
C THR A 198 7.06 -2.21 -4.26
N LEU A 199 6.87 -0.95 -3.90
CA LEU A 199 7.95 -0.01 -3.64
C LEU A 199 7.94 0.31 -2.14
N GLY A 200 9.09 0.20 -1.49
CA GLY A 200 9.21 0.27 -0.04
C GLY A 200 9.27 -1.12 0.61
N ALA A 201 9.22 -1.14 1.93
CA ALA A 201 9.25 -2.38 2.71
C ALA A 201 7.92 -3.13 2.61
N GLY A 202 8.01 -4.46 2.63
CA GLY A 202 6.87 -5.35 2.76
C GLY A 202 7.04 -6.21 4.01
N GLU A 203 5.96 -6.52 4.71
CA GLU A 203 5.98 -7.18 6.01
C GLU A 203 5.25 -8.52 6.07
N ILE A 204 4.69 -8.96 4.94
CA ILE A 204 3.83 -10.14 4.89
C ILE A 204 4.63 -11.44 4.98
N TYR A 205 5.78 -11.48 4.30
CA TYR A 205 6.56 -12.70 4.12
C TYR A 205 7.89 -12.60 4.85
N ARG A 206 8.12 -13.54 5.79
CA ARG A 206 9.32 -13.60 6.63
C ARG A 206 10.12 -14.87 6.33
N PRO A 207 11.46 -14.81 6.30
CA PRO A 207 12.26 -16.01 6.32
C PRO A 207 11.92 -16.85 7.57
N SER A 208 11.81 -18.14 7.39
CA SER A 208 11.47 -19.08 8.47
C SER A 208 12.12 -20.44 8.24
N LEU A 209 11.95 -21.36 9.18
CA LEU A 209 12.35 -22.74 9.06
C LEU A 209 11.15 -23.65 9.32
N THR A 210 11.12 -24.77 8.62
CA THR A 210 10.23 -25.89 8.94
C THR A 210 10.64 -26.54 10.27
N ARG A 211 9.80 -27.43 10.83
CA ARG A 211 10.13 -28.15 12.07
C ARG A 211 11.38 -29.02 11.95
N ASP A 212 11.69 -29.49 10.75
CA ASP A 212 12.89 -30.27 10.42
C ASP A 212 14.07 -29.41 9.93
N GLY A 213 14.01 -28.10 10.14
CA GLY A 213 15.12 -27.16 9.91
C GLY A 213 15.33 -26.73 8.45
N ARG A 214 14.43 -27.08 7.53
CA ARG A 214 14.54 -26.63 6.13
C ARG A 214 14.07 -25.19 5.96
N PRO A 215 14.68 -24.41 5.04
CA PRO A 215 14.22 -23.05 4.72
C PRO A 215 12.74 -23.02 4.33
N ALA A 216 12.01 -22.08 4.89
CA ALA A 216 10.59 -21.85 4.65
C ALA A 216 10.28 -20.36 4.59
N ILE A 217 9.12 -20.02 4.11
CA ILE A 217 8.59 -18.65 4.15
C ILE A 217 7.34 -18.69 5.02
N CYS A 218 7.35 -17.89 6.07
CA CYS A 218 6.16 -17.65 6.88
C CYS A 218 5.39 -16.46 6.28
N CYS A 219 4.10 -16.64 6.06
CA CYS A 219 3.19 -15.59 5.63
C CYS A 219 2.33 -15.16 6.82
N HIS A 220 2.42 -13.88 7.20
CA HIS A 220 1.63 -13.31 8.27
C HIS A 220 0.93 -12.05 7.78
N THR A 221 -0.39 -12.04 7.77
CA THR A 221 -1.17 -10.93 7.21
C THR A 221 -2.25 -10.46 8.18
N HIS A 222 -2.46 -9.14 8.23
CA HIS A 222 -3.52 -8.46 8.99
C HIS A 222 -4.42 -7.62 8.06
N GLY A 223 -4.72 -8.14 6.88
CA GLY A 223 -5.44 -7.42 5.83
C GLY A 223 -4.50 -6.76 4.83
N ASP A 224 -3.24 -7.13 4.85
CA ASP A 224 -2.21 -6.72 3.91
C ASP A 224 -2.35 -7.48 2.60
N VAL A 225 -1.86 -6.90 1.52
CA VAL A 225 -1.90 -7.51 0.18
C VAL A 225 -0.53 -7.41 -0.47
N GLY A 226 0.02 -8.54 -0.85
CA GLY A 226 1.31 -8.60 -1.55
C GLY A 226 1.50 -9.91 -2.27
N ILE A 227 2.31 -9.87 -3.31
CA ILE A 227 2.74 -11.05 -4.06
C ILE A 227 4.25 -11.13 -3.94
N LEU A 228 4.73 -12.29 -3.51
CA LEU A 228 6.15 -12.59 -3.48
C LEU A 228 6.50 -13.46 -4.69
N ARG A 229 7.55 -13.08 -5.41
CA ARG A 229 8.03 -13.84 -6.57
C ARG A 229 9.50 -14.18 -6.44
N ARG A 230 9.89 -15.25 -7.08
CA ARG A 230 11.28 -15.65 -7.29
C ARG A 230 11.48 -16.02 -8.75
N GLU A 231 12.51 -15.48 -9.38
CA GLU A 231 12.91 -15.90 -10.71
C GLU A 231 13.58 -17.29 -10.64
N ALA A 232 13.09 -18.21 -11.44
CA ALA A 232 13.68 -19.54 -11.58
C ALA A 232 14.17 -19.72 -13.02
N ARG A 233 15.50 -19.68 -13.21
CA ARG A 233 16.13 -19.90 -14.53
C ARG A 233 16.34 -21.38 -14.75
N LEU A 234 15.25 -22.13 -14.89
CA LEU A 234 15.26 -23.55 -15.12
C LEU A 234 14.68 -23.87 -16.51
N PRO A 235 15.30 -24.77 -17.27
CA PRO A 235 14.71 -25.23 -18.53
C PRO A 235 13.43 -26.02 -18.19
N LEU A 236 12.32 -25.63 -18.80
CA LEU A 236 11.09 -26.40 -18.74
C LEU A 236 11.14 -27.47 -19.83
N VAL A 237 11.23 -28.73 -19.42
CA VAL A 237 11.24 -29.90 -20.31
C VAL A 237 10.02 -30.78 -20.01
N PRO A 238 9.61 -31.65 -20.96
CA PRO A 238 8.56 -32.62 -20.67
C PRO A 238 8.91 -33.44 -19.41
N GLY A 239 8.00 -33.50 -18.46
CA GLY A 239 8.21 -34.16 -17.18
C GLY A 239 8.76 -33.26 -16.05
N THR A 240 9.09 -31.99 -16.29
CA THR A 240 9.39 -31.04 -15.22
C THR A 240 8.24 -30.99 -14.22
N ARG A 241 8.57 -31.12 -12.93
CA ARG A 241 7.60 -31.06 -11.82
C ARG A 241 7.98 -29.95 -10.86
N LEU A 242 6.98 -29.19 -10.43
CA LEU A 242 7.08 -28.27 -9.30
C LEU A 242 6.35 -28.91 -8.11
N ALA A 243 7.04 -29.01 -6.97
CA ALA A 243 6.44 -29.48 -5.73
C ALA A 243 6.63 -28.41 -4.64
N TRP A 244 5.58 -28.19 -3.88
CA TRP A 244 5.60 -27.31 -2.71
C TRP A 244 4.76 -27.92 -1.58
N SER A 245 5.06 -27.49 -0.36
CA SER A 245 4.25 -27.84 0.80
C SER A 245 3.86 -26.56 1.53
N TRP A 246 2.71 -26.54 2.12
CA TRP A 246 2.23 -25.44 2.93
C TRP A 246 1.53 -25.95 4.19
N ARG A 247 1.47 -25.11 5.20
CA ARG A 247 0.81 -25.34 6.46
C ARG A 247 0.12 -24.06 6.89
N VAL A 248 -1.08 -24.20 7.44
CA VAL A 248 -1.77 -23.13 8.15
C VAL A 248 -1.64 -23.43 9.64
N ASP A 249 -1.15 -22.48 10.39
CA ASP A 249 -1.18 -22.51 11.85
C ASP A 249 -2.43 -21.72 12.30
N GLU A 250 -3.22 -22.28 13.21
CA GLU A 250 -4.42 -21.68 13.80
C GLU A 250 -4.05 -20.69 14.92
#